data_7bbbf266f4394acba3733bb6ceca29e6
#
_entry.id   7bbbf266f4394acba3733bb6ceca29e6
#
_cell.length_a   1.000
_cell.length_b   1.000
_cell.length_c   1.000
_cell.angle_alpha   90.00
_cell.angle_beta   90.00
_cell.angle_gamma   90.00
#
_symmetry.space_group_name_H-M   'P 1'
#
loop_
_entity.id
_entity.type
_entity.pdbx_description
1 polymer ?
#
loop_
_entity_poly.entity_id
_entity_poly.type
_entity_poly.pdbx_seq_one_letter_code
_entity_poly.pdbx_strand_id
1 'polypeptide(L)'
;MCSGLRLDLANHYRSLSLGYFNQNSSGYLLSTLTKDLSNFELVLTHTLPSIVKTLVMGCLILVGTFFINWKLALAECVVILIALPVLNWGNRLVEKYGTIKRDLTSKMISIVLEYIKGMKVFKSANMTSTHFTRMSDTLEDIRKTSVQAEVKTAAPTSMYSIIANFLLPFVLLIGSYLFLGGTIASELLVAFMLMSLALSALLIAFEHSYNLLKELKLATSNLEQAFDTKPLSYKEEKVKLSHFDITFENVDFSYNQQTDVLHNISFHAPEGSTTALIGPSGSGKSTVANLIARFWDVTKGCVRIGGQDIRELNPDGLLHYISEVFQENTLLSDTIYNNIKAGREDATEQEVIAAAKAAHCHEFIERLPNGYQTHLAEGGNTLYGGEKQ
;
A
#
# COMPACT_ATOMS: atom_id res chain seq x y z
N MET A 1 -0.62 16.68 9.50
CA MET A 1 -1.78 15.92 9.00
C MET A 1 -1.36 14.54 8.46
N CYS A 2 -0.51 14.44 7.47
CA CYS A 2 -0.15 13.13 6.88
C CYS A 2 0.74 12.23 7.75
N SER A 3 1.59 12.81 8.61
CA SER A 3 2.31 12.03 9.63
C SER A 3 1.35 11.41 10.66
N GLY A 4 0.27 12.11 11.02
CA GLY A 4 -0.79 11.56 11.85
C GLY A 4 -1.50 10.39 11.16
N LEU A 5 -1.88 10.54 9.89
CA LEU A 5 -2.55 9.50 9.13
C LEU A 5 -1.68 8.25 8.94
N ARG A 6 -0.34 8.42 8.80
CA ARG A 6 0.60 7.27 8.78
C ARG A 6 0.62 6.52 10.10
N LEU A 7 0.62 7.27 11.21
CA LEU A 7 0.58 6.69 12.54
C LEU A 7 -0.74 5.98 12.78
N ASP A 8 -1.86 6.60 12.38
CA ASP A 8 -3.19 6.02 12.52
C ASP A 8 -3.33 4.73 11.71
N LEU A 9 -2.83 4.70 10.46
CA LEU A 9 -2.81 3.50 9.63
C LEU A 9 -1.89 2.41 10.21
N ALA A 10 -0.72 2.78 10.72
CA ALA A 10 0.18 1.83 11.37
C ALA A 10 -0.44 1.24 12.64
N ASN A 11 -1.10 2.06 13.45
CA ASN A 11 -1.83 1.60 14.64
C ASN A 11 -3.03 0.74 14.26
N HIS A 12 -3.75 1.11 13.19
CA HIS A 12 -4.84 0.29 12.66
C HIS A 12 -4.33 -1.08 12.21
N TYR A 13 -3.23 -1.14 11.46
CA TYR A 13 -2.62 -2.42 11.08
C TYR A 13 -2.25 -3.27 12.30
N ARG A 14 -1.72 -2.68 13.37
CA ARG A 14 -1.42 -3.42 14.62
C ARG A 14 -2.66 -4.05 15.26
N SER A 15 -3.84 -3.49 15.06
CA SER A 15 -5.09 -4.01 15.60
C SER A 15 -5.73 -5.12 14.74
N LEU A 16 -5.21 -5.36 13.53
CA LEU A 16 -5.74 -6.38 12.61
C LEU A 16 -5.23 -7.77 12.96
N SER A 17 -5.99 -8.78 12.56
CA SER A 17 -5.58 -10.18 12.72
C SER A 17 -4.36 -10.51 11.86
N LEU A 18 -3.57 -11.52 12.25
CA LEU A 18 -2.47 -12.02 11.43
C LEU A 18 -2.97 -12.55 10.07
N GLY A 19 -4.23 -12.97 9.99
CA GLY A 19 -4.89 -13.38 8.75
C GLY A 19 -4.87 -12.30 7.67
N TYR A 20 -5.03 -11.05 8.06
CA TYR A 20 -4.95 -9.92 7.11
C TYR A 20 -3.57 -9.82 6.46
N PHE A 21 -2.49 -10.00 7.23
CA PHE A 21 -1.11 -9.95 6.73
C PHE A 21 -0.77 -11.16 5.85
N ASN A 22 -1.36 -12.32 6.10
CA ASN A 22 -1.16 -13.50 5.28
C ASN A 22 -1.93 -13.45 3.95
N GLN A 23 -3.09 -12.78 3.92
CA GLN A 23 -3.89 -12.58 2.71
C GLN A 23 -3.34 -11.47 1.83
N ASN A 24 -2.66 -10.47 2.40
CA ASN A 24 -2.11 -9.34 1.70
C ASN A 24 -0.59 -9.46 1.58
N SER A 25 -0.04 -9.20 0.40
CA SER A 25 1.41 -9.21 0.22
C SER A 25 2.08 -8.08 1.00
N SER A 26 3.27 -8.33 1.55
CA SER A 26 4.07 -7.30 2.22
C SER A 26 4.32 -6.08 1.33
N GLY A 27 4.44 -6.30 0.01
CA GLY A 27 4.59 -5.23 -0.97
C GLY A 27 3.35 -4.34 -1.07
N TYR A 28 2.14 -4.91 -1.00
CA TYR A 28 0.89 -4.15 -0.97
C TYR A 28 0.80 -3.28 0.29
N LEU A 29 1.03 -3.88 1.46
CA LEU A 29 0.96 -3.17 2.75
C LEU A 29 1.98 -2.02 2.83
N LEU A 30 3.22 -2.28 2.40
CA LEU A 30 4.26 -1.26 2.36
C LEU A 30 3.93 -0.15 1.35
N SER A 31 3.39 -0.51 0.16
CA SER A 31 2.97 0.47 -0.85
C SER A 31 1.87 1.39 -0.32
N THR A 32 0.90 0.85 0.42
CA THR A 32 -0.19 1.64 1.02
C THR A 32 0.34 2.60 2.07
N LEU A 33 1.23 2.14 2.97
CA LEU A 33 1.86 2.97 4.01
C LEU A 33 2.80 4.06 3.46
N THR A 34 3.41 3.83 2.30
CA THR A 34 4.42 4.75 1.75
C THR A 34 3.88 5.52 0.55
N LYS A 35 3.63 4.82 -0.56
CA LYS A 35 3.31 5.43 -1.85
C LYS A 35 1.91 6.04 -1.87
N ASP A 36 0.88 5.30 -1.43
CA ASP A 36 -0.51 5.78 -1.50
C ASP A 36 -0.72 6.97 -0.56
N LEU A 37 -0.16 6.93 0.64
CA LEU A 37 -0.16 8.06 1.56
C LEU A 37 0.63 9.27 1.05
N SER A 38 1.79 9.05 0.41
CA SER A 38 2.56 10.15 -0.20
C SER A 38 1.84 10.76 -1.40
N ASN A 39 1.14 9.95 -2.22
CA ASN A 39 0.29 10.45 -3.29
C ASN A 39 -0.89 11.26 -2.75
N PHE A 40 -1.52 10.79 -1.67
CA PHE A 40 -2.59 11.52 -0.98
C PHE A 40 -2.10 12.88 -0.47
N GLU A 41 -0.92 12.92 0.16
CA GLU A 41 -0.27 14.16 0.60
C GLU A 41 0.01 15.11 -0.56
N LEU A 42 0.60 14.62 -1.65
CA LEU A 42 0.91 15.40 -2.85
C LEU A 42 -0.34 16.06 -3.44
N VAL A 43 -1.43 15.33 -3.49
CA VAL A 43 -2.67 15.89 -4.04
C VAL A 43 -3.26 16.95 -3.13
N LEU A 44 -3.30 16.75 -1.83
CA LEU A 44 -3.84 17.74 -0.89
C LEU A 44 -2.98 19.00 -0.83
N THR A 45 -1.64 18.86 -0.85
CA THR A 45 -0.72 19.99 -0.64
C THR A 45 -0.41 20.75 -1.93
N HIS A 46 -0.41 20.10 -3.08
CA HIS A 46 0.00 20.70 -4.34
C HIS A 46 -1.10 20.69 -5.42
N THR A 47 -1.77 19.56 -5.62
CA THR A 47 -2.70 19.42 -6.74
C THR A 47 -4.00 20.18 -6.50
N LEU A 48 -4.64 20.06 -5.35
CA LEU A 48 -5.87 20.79 -5.03
C LEU A 48 -5.65 22.31 -5.02
N PRO A 49 -4.61 22.86 -4.34
CA PRO A 49 -4.31 24.30 -4.44
C PRO A 49 -4.02 24.75 -5.88
N SER A 50 -3.33 23.94 -6.69
CA SER A 50 -3.07 24.24 -8.10
C SER A 50 -4.37 24.33 -8.92
N ILE A 51 -5.31 23.42 -8.73
CA ILE A 51 -6.62 23.45 -9.38
C ILE A 51 -7.40 24.69 -8.98
N VAL A 52 -7.50 24.95 -7.66
CA VAL A 52 -8.20 26.15 -7.15
C VAL A 52 -7.58 27.43 -7.72
N LYS A 53 -6.25 27.54 -7.67
CA LYS A 53 -5.52 28.66 -8.27
C LYS A 53 -5.85 28.82 -9.75
N THR A 54 -5.80 27.75 -10.52
CA THR A 54 -6.04 27.76 -11.97
C THR A 54 -7.46 28.18 -12.30
N LEU A 55 -8.46 27.65 -11.57
CA LEU A 55 -9.86 28.01 -11.75
C LEU A 55 -10.12 29.47 -11.36
N VAL A 56 -9.63 29.91 -10.21
CA VAL A 56 -9.83 31.30 -9.74
C VAL A 56 -9.17 32.29 -10.69
N MET A 57 -7.89 32.05 -11.05
CA MET A 57 -7.17 32.95 -11.96
C MET A 57 -7.77 32.95 -13.38
N GLY A 58 -8.17 31.75 -13.87
CA GLY A 58 -8.85 31.63 -15.16
C GLY A 58 -10.17 32.40 -15.19
N CYS A 59 -11.00 32.27 -14.15
CA CYS A 59 -12.25 33.02 -14.02
C CYS A 59 -12.00 34.53 -13.92
N LEU A 60 -10.99 34.98 -13.16
CA LEU A 60 -10.66 36.40 -13.04
C LEU A 60 -10.21 37.01 -14.40
N ILE A 61 -9.41 36.27 -15.16
CA ILE A 61 -8.99 36.70 -16.51
C ILE A 61 -10.22 36.81 -17.43
N LEU A 62 -11.06 35.77 -17.49
CA LEU A 62 -12.26 35.74 -18.34
C LEU A 62 -13.26 36.85 -17.96
N VAL A 63 -13.48 37.08 -16.67
CA VAL A 63 -14.35 38.16 -16.21
C VAL A 63 -13.74 39.54 -16.58
N GLY A 64 -12.43 39.71 -16.37
CA GLY A 64 -11.72 40.92 -16.73
C GLY A 64 -11.78 41.20 -18.25
N THR A 65 -11.51 40.19 -19.08
CA THR A 65 -11.59 40.31 -20.56
C THR A 65 -13.03 40.59 -21.01
N PHE A 66 -14.04 40.01 -20.36
CA PHE A 66 -15.45 40.29 -20.69
C PHE A 66 -15.85 41.74 -20.46
N PHE A 67 -15.42 42.36 -19.36
CA PHE A 67 -15.69 43.76 -19.07
C PHE A 67 -14.98 44.75 -20.04
N ILE A 68 -13.80 44.36 -20.55
CA ILE A 68 -13.02 45.18 -21.48
C ILE A 68 -13.61 45.04 -22.90
N ASN A 69 -13.77 43.80 -23.39
CA ASN A 69 -14.39 43.57 -24.71
C ASN A 69 -15.03 42.18 -24.76
N TRP A 70 -16.37 42.16 -24.69
CA TRP A 70 -17.15 40.92 -24.66
C TRP A 70 -16.98 40.01 -25.89
N LYS A 71 -16.64 40.57 -27.07
CA LYS A 71 -16.45 39.84 -28.32
C LYS A 71 -15.17 38.98 -28.26
N LEU A 72 -14.09 39.53 -27.70
CA LEU A 72 -12.84 38.82 -27.49
C LEU A 72 -12.95 37.77 -26.37
N ALA A 73 -13.62 38.12 -25.27
CA ALA A 73 -13.91 37.16 -24.20
C ALA A 73 -14.75 35.98 -24.70
N LEU A 74 -15.71 36.23 -25.59
CA LEU A 74 -16.49 35.17 -26.21
C LEU A 74 -15.62 34.26 -27.08
N ALA A 75 -14.64 34.79 -27.80
CA ALA A 75 -13.67 33.99 -28.54
C ALA A 75 -12.83 33.11 -27.63
N GLU A 76 -12.36 33.62 -26.49
CA GLU A 76 -11.67 32.80 -25.45
C GLU A 76 -12.56 31.67 -24.94
N CYS A 77 -13.82 31.95 -24.60
CA CYS A 77 -14.80 30.96 -24.16
C CYS A 77 -15.04 29.85 -25.19
N VAL A 78 -15.11 30.18 -26.48
CA VAL A 78 -15.29 29.18 -27.56
C VAL A 78 -14.13 28.18 -27.58
N VAL A 79 -12.88 28.67 -27.48
CA VAL A 79 -11.70 27.78 -27.43
C VAL A 79 -11.75 26.85 -26.20
N ILE A 80 -12.11 27.38 -25.03
CA ILE A 80 -12.25 26.60 -23.81
C ILE A 80 -13.34 25.51 -23.96
N LEU A 81 -14.50 25.87 -24.52
CA LEU A 81 -15.60 24.92 -24.76
C LEU A 81 -15.21 23.80 -25.73
N ILE A 82 -14.35 24.07 -26.71
CA ILE A 82 -13.80 23.04 -27.62
C ILE A 82 -12.76 22.17 -26.89
N ALA A 83 -11.98 22.73 -25.98
CA ALA A 83 -10.97 22.01 -25.23
C ALA A 83 -11.57 20.98 -24.25
N LEU A 84 -12.72 21.26 -23.62
CA LEU A 84 -13.33 20.39 -22.60
C LEU A 84 -13.68 18.96 -23.08
N PRO A 85 -14.32 18.75 -24.25
CA PRO A 85 -14.55 17.40 -24.77
C PRO A 85 -13.27 16.61 -25.01
N VAL A 86 -12.22 17.28 -25.51
CA VAL A 86 -10.92 16.67 -25.78
C VAL A 86 -10.24 16.26 -24.47
N LEU A 87 -10.32 17.12 -23.44
CA LEU A 87 -9.85 16.78 -22.09
C LEU A 87 -10.54 15.52 -21.55
N ASN A 88 -11.86 15.45 -21.65
CA ASN A 88 -12.62 14.29 -21.19
C ASN A 88 -12.30 13.01 -21.97
N TRP A 89 -12.08 13.12 -23.28
CA TRP A 89 -11.66 12.01 -24.12
C TRP A 89 -10.27 11.50 -23.72
N GLY A 90 -9.29 12.41 -23.56
CA GLY A 90 -7.95 12.08 -23.10
C GLY A 90 -7.96 11.36 -21.75
N ASN A 91 -8.72 11.90 -20.81
CA ASN A 91 -8.84 11.34 -19.46
C ASN A 91 -9.41 9.91 -19.42
N ARG A 92 -10.38 9.60 -20.28
CA ARG A 92 -10.92 8.22 -20.38
C ARG A 92 -9.86 7.24 -20.91
N LEU A 93 -9.02 7.68 -21.84
CA LEU A 93 -7.93 6.85 -22.36
C LEU A 93 -6.81 6.67 -21.34
N VAL A 94 -6.41 7.74 -20.64
CA VAL A 94 -5.43 7.66 -19.54
C VAL A 94 -5.89 6.70 -18.46
N GLU A 95 -7.16 6.75 -18.05
CA GLU A 95 -7.71 5.84 -17.06
C GLU A 95 -7.70 4.38 -17.54
N LYS A 96 -8.15 4.13 -18.77
CA LYS A 96 -8.20 2.78 -19.36
C LYS A 96 -6.81 2.16 -19.50
N TYR A 97 -5.86 2.88 -20.07
CA TYR A 97 -4.52 2.34 -20.30
C TYR A 97 -3.65 2.36 -19.04
N GLY A 98 -3.92 3.30 -18.12
CA GLY A 98 -3.28 3.35 -16.82
C GLY A 98 -3.59 2.12 -15.97
N THR A 99 -4.84 1.65 -15.95
CA THR A 99 -5.21 0.42 -15.23
C THR A 99 -4.51 -0.80 -15.82
N ILE A 100 -4.53 -0.96 -17.15
CA ILE A 100 -3.87 -2.09 -17.84
C ILE A 100 -2.35 -2.09 -17.55
N LYS A 101 -1.69 -0.94 -17.66
CA LYS A 101 -0.26 -0.80 -17.37
C LYS A 101 0.07 -1.18 -15.93
N ARG A 102 -0.77 -0.77 -14.97
CA ARG A 102 -0.60 -1.10 -13.56
C ARG A 102 -0.72 -2.59 -13.30
N ASP A 103 -1.75 -3.25 -13.85
CA ASP A 103 -1.98 -4.68 -13.65
C ASP A 103 -0.81 -5.51 -14.21
N LEU A 104 -0.30 -5.13 -15.38
CA LEU A 104 0.90 -5.73 -15.96
C LEU A 104 2.15 -5.48 -15.11
N THR A 105 2.30 -4.28 -14.56
CA THR A 105 3.43 -3.96 -13.67
C THR A 105 3.37 -4.79 -12.38
N SER A 106 2.19 -4.95 -11.79
CA SER A 106 2.00 -5.81 -10.61
C SER A 106 2.32 -7.27 -10.91
N LYS A 107 1.89 -7.76 -12.07
CA LYS A 107 2.22 -9.12 -12.55
C LYS A 107 3.74 -9.29 -12.74
N MET A 108 4.40 -8.30 -13.32
CA MET A 108 5.86 -8.31 -13.47
C MET A 108 6.58 -8.39 -12.12
N ILE A 109 6.17 -7.54 -11.16
CA ILE A 109 6.77 -7.54 -9.82
C ILE A 109 6.65 -8.93 -9.19
N SER A 110 5.49 -9.58 -9.31
CA SER A 110 5.28 -10.94 -8.80
C SER A 110 6.23 -11.95 -9.45
N ILE A 111 6.40 -11.89 -10.78
CA ILE A 111 7.31 -12.78 -11.52
C ILE A 111 8.78 -12.52 -11.14
N VAL A 112 9.17 -11.26 -10.99
CA VAL A 112 10.54 -10.89 -10.56
C VAL A 112 10.81 -11.40 -9.14
N LEU A 113 9.85 -11.25 -8.22
CA LEU A 113 9.97 -11.79 -6.86
C LEU A 113 10.05 -13.32 -6.86
N GLU A 114 9.23 -13.99 -7.67
CA GLU A 114 9.29 -15.45 -7.87
C GLU A 114 10.69 -15.88 -8.36
N TYR A 115 11.22 -15.17 -9.36
CA TYR A 115 12.57 -15.44 -9.90
C TYR A 115 13.66 -15.23 -8.85
N ILE A 116 13.62 -14.13 -8.09
CA ILE A 116 14.61 -13.84 -7.03
C ILE A 116 14.54 -14.90 -5.92
N LYS A 117 13.35 -15.22 -5.43
CA LYS A 117 13.16 -16.26 -4.40
C LYS A 117 13.56 -17.65 -4.89
N GLY A 118 13.25 -17.96 -6.14
CA GLY A 118 13.58 -19.22 -6.79
C GLY A 118 15.01 -19.31 -7.34
N MET A 119 15.85 -18.28 -7.18
CA MET A 119 17.18 -18.20 -7.82
C MET A 119 18.06 -19.42 -7.57
N LYS A 120 18.02 -20.00 -6.37
CA LYS A 120 18.78 -21.23 -6.06
C LYS A 120 18.33 -22.40 -6.94
N VAL A 121 17.01 -22.55 -7.15
CA VAL A 121 16.42 -23.60 -7.98
C VAL A 121 16.77 -23.36 -9.45
N PHE A 122 16.61 -22.13 -9.94
CA PHE A 122 16.97 -21.77 -11.31
C PHE A 122 18.46 -22.02 -11.60
N LYS A 123 19.36 -21.65 -10.67
CA LYS A 123 20.80 -21.92 -10.81
C LYS A 123 21.11 -23.41 -10.78
N SER A 124 20.49 -24.18 -9.89
CA SER A 124 20.73 -25.63 -9.81
C SER A 124 20.23 -26.39 -11.04
N ALA A 125 19.16 -25.88 -11.68
CA ALA A 125 18.61 -26.45 -12.91
C ALA A 125 19.25 -25.87 -14.19
N ASN A 126 20.27 -25.00 -14.08
CA ASN A 126 20.89 -24.26 -15.18
C ASN A 126 19.90 -23.44 -16.04
N MET A 127 18.83 -22.94 -15.38
CA MET A 127 17.76 -22.15 -16.00
C MET A 127 17.94 -20.65 -15.76
N THR A 128 19.17 -20.15 -15.86
CA THR A 128 19.48 -18.72 -15.65
C THR A 128 19.35 -17.95 -16.96
N SER A 129 18.83 -16.73 -16.86
CA SER A 129 18.74 -15.65 -17.86
C SER A 129 18.07 -15.98 -19.21
N THR A 130 18.53 -16.99 -19.95
CA THR A 130 18.02 -17.31 -21.30
C THR A 130 16.88 -18.30 -21.32
N HIS A 131 16.68 -19.05 -20.26
CA HIS A 131 15.65 -20.10 -20.17
C HIS A 131 14.39 -19.71 -19.38
N PHE A 132 14.40 -18.53 -18.74
CA PHE A 132 13.20 -18.04 -18.06
C PHE A 132 12.33 -17.21 -19.00
N THR A 133 11.78 -17.88 -20.03
CA THR A 133 10.96 -17.29 -21.09
C THR A 133 9.77 -16.50 -20.54
N ARG A 134 9.12 -17.00 -19.47
CA ARG A 134 7.97 -16.34 -18.82
C ARG A 134 8.27 -14.89 -18.38
N MET A 135 9.47 -14.62 -17.88
CA MET A 135 9.89 -13.27 -17.51
C MET A 135 10.13 -12.41 -18.75
N SER A 136 10.83 -12.96 -19.73
CA SER A 136 11.11 -12.26 -20.99
C SER A 136 9.82 -11.90 -21.74
N ASP A 137 8.88 -12.83 -21.85
CA ASP A 137 7.59 -12.62 -22.49
C ASP A 137 6.78 -11.55 -21.76
N THR A 138 6.74 -11.60 -20.42
CA THR A 138 6.04 -10.59 -19.61
C THR A 138 6.67 -9.20 -19.76
N LEU A 139 7.98 -9.08 -19.79
CA LEU A 139 8.68 -7.81 -20.04
C LEU A 139 8.36 -7.27 -21.42
N GLU A 140 8.32 -8.13 -22.44
CA GLU A 140 7.96 -7.73 -23.80
C GLU A 140 6.50 -7.28 -23.90
N ASP A 141 5.56 -7.96 -23.20
CA ASP A 141 4.17 -7.54 -23.11
C ASP A 141 4.00 -6.20 -22.43
N ILE A 142 4.77 -5.96 -21.36
CA ILE A 142 4.78 -4.65 -20.66
C ILE A 142 5.33 -3.58 -21.59
N ARG A 143 6.42 -3.86 -22.31
CA ARG A 143 6.99 -2.93 -23.27
C ARG A 143 5.97 -2.54 -24.34
N LYS A 144 5.34 -3.54 -24.98
CA LYS A 144 4.32 -3.31 -26.02
C LYS A 144 3.13 -2.51 -25.48
N THR A 145 2.61 -2.91 -24.32
CA THR A 145 1.44 -2.25 -23.71
C THR A 145 1.79 -0.82 -23.26
N SER A 146 2.97 -0.60 -22.71
CA SER A 146 3.43 0.74 -22.32
C SER A 146 3.55 1.66 -23.54
N VAL A 147 4.17 1.18 -24.63
CA VAL A 147 4.27 1.95 -25.88
C VAL A 147 2.87 2.26 -26.45
N GLN A 148 1.96 1.27 -26.47
CA GLN A 148 0.58 1.49 -26.93
C GLN A 148 -0.16 2.48 -26.02
N ALA A 149 0.02 2.39 -24.71
CA ALA A 149 -0.57 3.33 -23.76
C ALA A 149 -0.07 4.76 -24.02
N GLU A 150 1.24 4.94 -24.12
CA GLU A 150 1.84 6.27 -24.41
C GLU A 150 1.35 6.85 -25.73
N VAL A 151 1.38 6.08 -26.83
CA VAL A 151 0.92 6.54 -28.14
C VAL A 151 -0.58 6.93 -28.14
N LYS A 152 -1.41 6.11 -27.48
CA LYS A 152 -2.86 6.36 -27.46
C LYS A 152 -3.28 7.48 -26.50
N THR A 153 -2.50 7.73 -25.44
CA THR A 153 -2.77 8.83 -24.51
C THR A 153 -2.11 10.14 -24.97
N ALA A 154 -0.98 10.07 -25.67
CA ALA A 154 -0.30 11.25 -26.19
C ALA A 154 -1.15 12.02 -27.21
N ALA A 155 -1.92 11.34 -28.06
CA ALA A 155 -2.74 12.01 -29.10
C ALA A 155 -3.76 13.00 -28.52
N PRO A 156 -4.65 12.62 -27.57
CA PRO A 156 -5.61 13.57 -27.00
C PRO A 156 -4.97 14.63 -26.11
N THR A 157 -3.90 14.30 -25.34
CA THR A 157 -3.17 15.30 -24.55
C THR A 157 -2.48 16.33 -25.42
N SER A 158 -1.82 15.90 -26.49
CA SER A 158 -1.23 16.83 -27.48
C SER A 158 -2.30 17.67 -28.18
N MET A 159 -3.43 17.06 -28.54
CA MET A 159 -4.55 17.78 -29.15
C MET A 159 -5.13 18.84 -28.20
N TYR A 160 -5.29 18.52 -26.91
CA TYR A 160 -5.70 19.49 -25.89
C TYR A 160 -4.71 20.65 -25.79
N SER A 161 -3.41 20.36 -25.70
CA SER A 161 -2.36 21.38 -25.63
C SER A 161 -2.31 22.25 -26.88
N ILE A 162 -2.52 21.68 -28.08
CA ILE A 162 -2.63 22.44 -29.34
C ILE A 162 -3.82 23.40 -29.28
N ILE A 163 -5.00 22.92 -28.87
CA ILE A 163 -6.21 23.76 -28.76
C ILE A 163 -5.99 24.87 -27.74
N ALA A 164 -5.41 24.57 -26.58
CA ALA A 164 -5.10 25.57 -25.56
C ALA A 164 -4.12 26.63 -26.07
N ASN A 165 -3.08 26.22 -26.79
CA ASN A 165 -2.11 27.18 -27.39
C ASN A 165 -2.68 27.90 -28.59
N PHE A 166 -3.74 27.41 -29.24
CA PHE A 166 -4.43 28.09 -30.33
C PHE A 166 -5.21 29.33 -29.84
N LEU A 167 -5.37 29.50 -28.53
CA LEU A 167 -6.06 30.65 -27.93
C LEU A 167 -5.42 31.97 -28.35
N LEU A 168 -4.09 32.07 -28.27
CA LEU A 168 -3.36 33.30 -28.67
C LEU A 168 -3.55 33.68 -30.14
N PRO A 169 -3.27 32.78 -31.13
CA PRO A 169 -3.50 33.12 -32.55
C PRO A 169 -4.97 33.43 -32.88
N PHE A 170 -5.91 32.76 -32.20
CA PHE A 170 -7.34 32.99 -32.40
C PHE A 170 -7.77 34.40 -31.90
N VAL A 171 -7.33 34.77 -30.68
CA VAL A 171 -7.54 36.10 -30.13
C VAL A 171 -6.84 37.20 -31.00
N LEU A 172 -5.62 36.91 -31.48
CA LEU A 172 -4.91 37.80 -32.38
C LEU A 172 -5.67 38.07 -33.69
N LEU A 173 -6.20 36.99 -34.31
CA LEU A 173 -6.96 37.10 -35.57
C LEU A 173 -8.22 37.96 -35.40
N ILE A 174 -9.04 37.68 -34.38
CA ILE A 174 -10.27 38.43 -34.10
C ILE A 174 -9.93 39.86 -33.63
N GLY A 175 -8.93 39.98 -32.75
CA GLY A 175 -8.48 41.25 -32.23
C GLY A 175 -7.91 42.17 -33.32
N SER A 176 -7.14 41.65 -34.26
CA SER A 176 -6.63 42.39 -35.40
C SER A 176 -7.77 42.88 -36.33
N TYR A 177 -8.79 42.04 -36.56
CA TYR A 177 -9.97 42.44 -37.32
C TYR A 177 -10.71 43.60 -36.64
N LEU A 178 -10.90 43.56 -35.32
CA LEU A 178 -11.54 44.62 -34.54
C LEU A 178 -10.68 45.89 -34.46
N PHE A 179 -9.35 45.74 -34.43
CA PHE A 179 -8.40 46.87 -34.46
C PHE A 179 -8.45 47.61 -35.80
N LEU A 180 -8.39 46.87 -36.91
CA LEU A 180 -8.50 47.48 -38.27
C LEU A 180 -9.86 48.14 -38.50
N GLY A 181 -10.92 47.62 -37.81
CA GLY A 181 -12.25 48.24 -37.80
C GLY A 181 -12.37 49.48 -36.87
N GLY A 182 -11.29 49.88 -36.20
CA GLY A 182 -11.26 51.03 -35.30
C GLY A 182 -12.04 50.87 -33.99
N THR A 183 -12.40 49.64 -33.64
CA THR A 183 -13.20 49.35 -32.44
C THR A 183 -12.36 49.06 -31.19
N ILE A 184 -11.06 48.81 -31.32
CA ILE A 184 -10.14 48.51 -30.23
C ILE A 184 -8.84 49.27 -30.43
N ALA A 185 -8.25 49.82 -29.34
CA ALA A 185 -6.93 50.43 -29.34
C ALA A 185 -5.80 49.39 -29.36
N SER A 186 -4.61 49.77 -29.85
CA SER A 186 -3.44 48.88 -29.93
C SER A 186 -3.01 48.33 -28.57
N GLU A 187 -3.08 49.17 -27.53
CA GLU A 187 -2.72 48.79 -26.12
C GLU A 187 -3.61 47.68 -25.59
N LEU A 188 -4.91 47.74 -25.90
CA LEU A 188 -5.88 46.72 -25.52
C LEU A 188 -5.63 45.43 -26.27
N LEU A 189 -5.28 45.47 -27.55
CA LEU A 189 -4.93 44.25 -28.29
C LEU A 189 -3.73 43.53 -27.68
N VAL A 190 -2.67 44.26 -27.32
CA VAL A 190 -1.50 43.69 -26.63
C VAL A 190 -1.87 43.13 -25.27
N ALA A 191 -2.71 43.83 -24.51
CA ALA A 191 -3.19 43.30 -23.22
C ALA A 191 -3.96 41.97 -23.36
N PHE A 192 -4.86 41.86 -24.36
CA PHE A 192 -5.58 40.60 -24.64
C PHE A 192 -4.66 39.46 -25.09
N MET A 193 -3.61 39.79 -25.88
CA MET A 193 -2.60 38.79 -26.25
C MET A 193 -1.88 38.21 -25.01
N LEU A 194 -1.50 39.07 -24.06
CA LEU A 194 -0.87 38.62 -22.80
C LEU A 194 -1.83 37.85 -21.92
N MET A 195 -3.09 38.26 -21.83
CA MET A 195 -4.13 37.56 -21.08
C MET A 195 -4.45 36.20 -21.70
N SER A 196 -4.53 36.10 -23.03
CA SER A 196 -4.77 34.80 -23.70
C SER A 196 -3.58 33.84 -23.56
N LEU A 197 -2.35 34.36 -23.56
CA LEU A 197 -1.16 33.55 -23.27
C LEU A 197 -1.19 32.98 -21.83
N ALA A 198 -1.53 33.84 -20.85
CA ALA A 198 -1.68 33.42 -19.47
C ALA A 198 -2.81 32.38 -19.32
N LEU A 199 -3.94 32.58 -19.99
CA LEU A 199 -5.08 31.66 -19.96
C LEU A 199 -4.74 30.29 -20.58
N SER A 200 -4.00 30.30 -21.71
CA SER A 200 -3.48 29.08 -22.33
C SER A 200 -2.59 28.27 -21.35
N ALA A 201 -1.67 28.93 -20.66
CA ALA A 201 -0.82 28.30 -19.66
C ALA A 201 -1.64 27.72 -18.48
N LEU A 202 -2.69 28.43 -18.04
CA LEU A 202 -3.60 27.93 -17.01
C LEU A 202 -4.40 26.71 -17.47
N LEU A 203 -4.86 26.65 -18.72
CA LEU A 203 -5.56 25.47 -19.25
C LEU A 203 -4.67 24.23 -19.26
N ILE A 204 -3.41 24.38 -19.68
CA ILE A 204 -2.43 23.27 -19.68
C ILE A 204 -2.12 22.82 -18.23
N ALA A 205 -1.94 23.76 -17.30
CA ALA A 205 -1.73 23.45 -15.88
C ALA A 205 -2.95 22.75 -15.26
N PHE A 206 -4.17 23.11 -15.67
CA PHE A 206 -5.39 22.46 -15.26
C PHE A 206 -5.44 21.00 -15.70
N GLU A 207 -5.15 20.71 -16.96
CA GLU A 207 -5.10 19.35 -17.50
C GLU A 207 -4.14 18.47 -16.71
N HIS A 208 -2.92 18.94 -16.45
CA HIS A 208 -1.93 18.22 -15.65
C HIS A 208 -2.43 17.93 -14.24
N SER A 209 -2.97 18.94 -13.55
CA SER A 209 -3.49 18.78 -12.19
C SER A 209 -4.72 17.87 -12.13
N TYR A 210 -5.57 17.91 -13.16
CA TYR A 210 -6.74 17.05 -13.25
C TYR A 210 -6.38 15.57 -13.45
N ASN A 211 -5.32 15.28 -14.20
CA ASN A 211 -4.80 13.92 -14.35
C ASN A 211 -4.27 13.36 -13.02
N LEU A 212 -3.57 14.18 -12.22
CA LEU A 212 -3.10 13.80 -10.89
C LEU A 212 -4.25 13.51 -9.90
N LEU A 213 -5.38 14.22 -10.01
CA LEU A 213 -6.57 13.92 -9.19
C LEU A 213 -7.13 12.52 -9.44
N LYS A 214 -7.00 11.97 -10.62
CA LYS A 214 -7.45 10.61 -10.92
C LYS A 214 -6.59 9.54 -10.28
N GLU A 215 -5.30 9.78 -10.17
CA GLU A 215 -4.40 8.89 -9.43
C GLU A 215 -4.75 8.87 -7.93
N LEU A 216 -5.22 10.00 -7.37
CA LEU A 216 -5.69 10.06 -6.00
C LEU A 216 -6.85 9.10 -5.72
N LYS A 217 -7.83 9.02 -6.61
CA LYS A 217 -9.00 8.15 -6.42
C LYS A 217 -8.61 6.72 -6.12
N LEU A 218 -7.53 6.25 -6.75
CA LEU A 218 -7.02 4.91 -6.52
C LEU A 218 -6.29 4.77 -5.18
N ALA A 219 -5.41 5.75 -4.85
CA ALA A 219 -4.73 5.77 -3.56
C ALA A 219 -5.74 5.84 -2.41
N THR A 220 -6.80 6.65 -2.55
CA THR A 220 -7.89 6.76 -1.57
C THR A 220 -8.64 5.44 -1.41
N SER A 221 -8.92 4.72 -2.51
CA SER A 221 -9.61 3.42 -2.45
C SER A 221 -8.79 2.37 -1.70
N ASN A 222 -7.46 2.33 -1.88
CA ASN A 222 -6.59 1.42 -1.14
C ASN A 222 -6.55 1.76 0.36
N LEU A 223 -6.46 3.05 0.68
CA LEU A 223 -6.50 3.52 2.07
C LEU A 223 -7.84 3.23 2.73
N GLU A 224 -8.96 3.50 2.04
CA GLU A 224 -10.31 3.20 2.51
C GLU A 224 -10.47 1.70 2.78
N GLN A 225 -10.05 0.85 1.85
CA GLN A 225 -10.07 -0.60 2.05
C GLN A 225 -9.23 -1.05 3.26
N ALA A 226 -8.06 -0.43 3.46
CA ALA A 226 -7.22 -0.74 4.61
C ALA A 226 -7.89 -0.35 5.94
N PHE A 227 -8.51 0.84 6.02
CA PHE A 227 -9.21 1.31 7.23
C PHE A 227 -10.56 0.62 7.46
N ASP A 228 -11.26 0.20 6.41
CA ASP A 228 -12.55 -0.50 6.51
C ASP A 228 -12.40 -1.93 7.02
N THR A 229 -11.18 -2.48 6.98
CA THR A 229 -10.92 -3.80 7.53
C THR A 229 -11.12 -3.77 9.05
N LYS A 230 -12.08 -4.54 9.54
CA LYS A 230 -12.42 -4.53 10.95
C LYS A 230 -11.32 -5.18 11.79
N PRO A 231 -10.88 -4.52 12.87
CA PRO A 231 -9.99 -5.13 13.84
C PRO A 231 -10.67 -6.30 14.56
N LEU A 232 -9.87 -7.13 15.22
CA LEU A 232 -10.40 -8.16 16.10
C LEU A 232 -11.24 -7.49 17.21
N SER A 233 -12.46 -7.97 17.40
CA SER A 233 -13.33 -7.46 18.48
C SER A 233 -12.91 -8.06 19.81
N TYR A 234 -12.79 -7.24 20.85
CA TYR A 234 -12.48 -7.69 22.21
C TYR A 234 -13.07 -6.73 23.26
N LYS A 235 -13.11 -7.17 24.51
CA LYS A 235 -13.43 -6.31 25.64
C LYS A 235 -12.17 -5.57 26.08
N GLU A 236 -12.27 -4.26 26.35
CA GLU A 236 -11.14 -3.42 26.75
C GLU A 236 -10.59 -3.70 28.16
N GLU A 237 -11.14 -4.68 28.85
CA GLU A 237 -10.69 -5.06 30.19
C GLU A 237 -9.29 -5.71 30.14
N LYS A 238 -8.50 -5.46 31.18
CA LYS A 238 -7.21 -6.12 31.34
C LYS A 238 -7.40 -7.62 31.43
N VAL A 239 -6.72 -8.39 30.58
CA VAL A 239 -6.72 -9.84 30.62
C VAL A 239 -6.17 -10.32 31.96
N LYS A 240 -6.98 -11.08 32.70
CA LYS A 240 -6.59 -11.75 33.94
C LYS A 240 -7.03 -13.20 33.83
N LEU A 241 -6.07 -14.08 33.63
CA LEU A 241 -6.27 -15.53 33.67
C LEU A 241 -5.90 -16.05 35.04
N SER A 242 -6.80 -16.78 35.68
CA SER A 242 -6.56 -17.45 36.95
C SER A 242 -6.12 -18.91 36.76
N HIS A 243 -6.47 -19.48 35.61
CA HIS A 243 -6.11 -20.85 35.20
C HIS A 243 -5.67 -20.85 33.74
N PHE A 244 -4.89 -21.86 33.35
CA PHE A 244 -4.26 -21.92 32.01
C PHE A 244 -4.61 -23.24 31.27
N ASP A 245 -5.68 -23.90 31.67
CA ASP A 245 -6.25 -25.00 30.87
C ASP A 245 -6.80 -24.48 29.54
N ILE A 246 -6.60 -25.25 28.48
CA ILE A 246 -7.04 -24.92 27.14
C ILE A 246 -8.14 -25.86 26.71
N THR A 247 -9.28 -25.30 26.27
CA THR A 247 -10.41 -26.09 25.80
C THR A 247 -10.85 -25.66 24.42
N PHE A 248 -10.96 -26.60 23.50
CA PHE A 248 -11.59 -26.43 22.19
C PHE A 248 -12.98 -27.08 22.26
N GLU A 249 -14.01 -26.30 21.83
CA GLU A 249 -15.40 -26.74 21.84
C GLU A 249 -16.00 -26.63 20.44
N ASN A 250 -16.16 -27.79 19.75
CA ASN A 250 -16.76 -27.93 18.42
C ASN A 250 -16.20 -26.91 17.41
N VAL A 251 -14.88 -26.80 17.33
CA VAL A 251 -14.19 -25.80 16.52
C VAL A 251 -14.13 -26.22 15.07
N ASP A 252 -14.73 -25.38 14.20
CA ASP A 252 -14.49 -25.37 12.75
C ASP A 252 -13.65 -24.16 12.39
N PHE A 253 -12.71 -24.34 11.47
CA PHE A 253 -11.87 -23.22 11.02
C PHE A 253 -11.46 -23.34 9.56
N SER A 254 -11.50 -22.20 8.85
CA SER A 254 -11.04 -22.02 7.49
C SER A 254 -10.26 -20.71 7.33
N TYR A 255 -9.11 -20.73 6.66
CA TYR A 255 -8.33 -19.52 6.37
C TYR A 255 -8.97 -18.62 5.30
N ASN A 256 -9.72 -19.19 4.37
CA ASN A 256 -10.26 -18.50 3.18
C ASN A 256 -11.78 -18.59 3.04
N GLN A 257 -12.47 -19.10 4.06
CA GLN A 257 -13.92 -19.37 4.06
C GLN A 257 -14.41 -20.32 2.96
N GLN A 258 -13.51 -20.97 2.24
CA GLN A 258 -13.85 -21.92 1.16
C GLN A 258 -13.53 -23.37 1.52
N THR A 259 -12.45 -23.57 2.25
CA THR A 259 -11.97 -24.92 2.60
C THR A 259 -11.69 -24.97 4.09
N ASP A 260 -12.45 -25.80 4.81
CA ASP A 260 -12.23 -26.00 6.24
C ASP A 260 -10.94 -26.80 6.47
N VAL A 261 -10.12 -26.31 7.40
CA VAL A 261 -8.87 -26.94 7.85
C VAL A 261 -9.08 -27.72 9.13
N LEU A 262 -9.98 -27.26 10.00
CA LEU A 262 -10.41 -27.96 11.21
C LEU A 262 -11.91 -28.20 11.13
N HIS A 263 -12.32 -29.42 11.47
CA HIS A 263 -13.71 -29.87 11.44
C HIS A 263 -14.12 -30.41 12.80
N ASN A 264 -15.00 -29.70 13.50
CA ASN A 264 -15.60 -30.10 14.76
C ASN A 264 -14.59 -30.60 15.80
N ILE A 265 -13.49 -29.87 15.97
CA ILE A 265 -12.41 -30.25 16.89
C ILE A 265 -12.81 -29.88 18.31
N SER A 266 -12.73 -30.90 19.20
CA SER A 266 -12.98 -30.73 20.64
C SER A 266 -11.92 -31.47 21.41
N PHE A 267 -11.24 -30.80 22.33
CA PHE A 267 -10.29 -31.39 23.27
C PHE A 267 -10.07 -30.47 24.46
N HIS A 268 -9.50 -31.03 25.52
CA HIS A 268 -9.10 -30.30 26.70
C HIS A 268 -7.65 -30.62 27.06
N ALA A 269 -6.84 -29.57 27.23
CA ALA A 269 -5.46 -29.66 27.69
C ALA A 269 -5.38 -29.06 29.09
N PRO A 270 -5.19 -29.90 30.14
CA PRO A 270 -5.14 -29.41 31.52
C PRO A 270 -3.95 -28.52 31.78
N GLU A 271 -4.10 -27.59 32.70
CA GLU A 271 -3.00 -26.73 33.18
C GLU A 271 -1.84 -27.60 33.70
N GLY A 272 -0.60 -27.21 33.45
CA GLY A 272 0.62 -27.89 33.86
C GLY A 272 0.89 -29.22 33.13
N SER A 273 0.06 -29.57 32.13
CA SER A 273 0.28 -30.79 31.31
C SER A 273 1.07 -30.50 30.04
N THR A 274 1.64 -31.53 29.45
CA THR A 274 2.20 -31.49 28.10
C THR A 274 1.28 -32.24 27.16
N THR A 275 0.76 -31.51 26.15
CA THR A 275 -0.15 -32.08 25.15
C THR A 275 0.56 -32.17 23.81
N ALA A 276 0.59 -33.36 23.20
CA ALA A 276 1.16 -33.57 21.87
C ALA A 276 0.06 -33.65 20.80
N LEU A 277 0.17 -32.81 19.77
CA LEU A 277 -0.66 -32.88 18.57
C LEU A 277 0.04 -33.74 17.51
N ILE A 278 -0.52 -34.90 17.19
CA ILE A 278 0.05 -35.87 16.26
C ILE A 278 -0.81 -35.97 15.01
N GLY A 279 -0.18 -36.11 13.86
CA GLY A 279 -0.87 -36.26 12.57
C GLY A 279 0.03 -35.97 11.37
N PRO A 280 -0.41 -36.30 10.15
CA PRO A 280 0.34 -36.02 8.91
C PRO A 280 0.53 -34.53 8.68
N SER A 281 1.42 -34.18 7.73
CA SER A 281 1.55 -32.79 7.29
C SER A 281 0.20 -32.31 6.72
N GLY A 282 -0.19 -31.07 7.04
CA GLY A 282 -1.46 -30.50 6.61
C GLY A 282 -2.69 -30.87 7.46
N SER A 283 -2.54 -31.65 8.55
CA SER A 283 -3.66 -32.04 9.43
C SER A 283 -4.14 -30.94 10.40
N GLY A 284 -3.67 -29.71 10.26
CA GLY A 284 -4.14 -28.58 11.08
C GLY A 284 -3.41 -28.38 12.42
N LYS A 285 -2.32 -29.10 12.73
CA LYS A 285 -1.58 -28.94 14.01
C LYS A 285 -1.14 -27.51 14.29
N SER A 286 -0.47 -26.88 13.34
CA SER A 286 -0.04 -25.47 13.46
C SER A 286 -1.24 -24.52 13.50
N THR A 287 -2.35 -24.88 12.85
CA THR A 287 -3.60 -24.11 12.91
C THR A 287 -4.17 -24.08 14.33
N VAL A 288 -4.11 -25.20 15.05
CA VAL A 288 -4.54 -25.26 16.46
C VAL A 288 -3.70 -24.31 17.32
N ALA A 289 -2.36 -24.32 17.18
CA ALA A 289 -1.47 -23.39 17.89
C ALA A 289 -1.80 -21.92 17.58
N ASN A 290 -1.92 -21.60 16.30
CA ASN A 290 -2.29 -20.25 15.85
C ASN A 290 -3.66 -19.77 16.38
N LEU A 291 -4.63 -20.68 16.55
CA LEU A 291 -5.93 -20.35 17.13
C LEU A 291 -5.84 -20.13 18.65
N ILE A 292 -4.97 -20.84 19.36
CA ILE A 292 -4.71 -20.62 20.79
C ILE A 292 -4.12 -19.21 21.00
N ALA A 293 -3.18 -18.79 20.14
CA ALA A 293 -2.60 -17.44 20.16
C ALA A 293 -3.56 -16.36 19.64
N ARG A 294 -4.75 -16.75 19.19
CA ARG A 294 -5.76 -15.85 18.60
C ARG A 294 -5.22 -15.03 17.42
N PHE A 295 -4.35 -15.60 16.62
CA PHE A 295 -3.94 -14.97 15.35
C PHE A 295 -5.09 -14.97 14.33
N TRP A 296 -6.08 -15.83 14.52
CA TRP A 296 -7.37 -15.88 13.83
C TRP A 296 -8.48 -16.22 14.81
N ASP A 297 -9.67 -15.74 14.56
CA ASP A 297 -10.87 -16.20 15.25
C ASP A 297 -11.43 -17.45 14.56
N VAL A 298 -12.02 -18.36 15.32
CA VAL A 298 -12.64 -19.59 14.81
C VAL A 298 -13.87 -19.29 13.95
N THR A 299 -14.14 -20.14 12.96
CA THR A 299 -15.34 -20.00 12.10
C THR A 299 -16.60 -20.42 12.88
N LYS A 300 -16.52 -21.52 13.66
CA LYS A 300 -17.56 -21.98 14.57
C LYS A 300 -16.94 -22.55 15.82
N GLY A 301 -17.75 -22.72 16.87
CA GLY A 301 -17.28 -23.19 18.16
C GLY A 301 -16.59 -22.09 18.96
N CYS A 302 -15.79 -22.49 19.94
CA CYS A 302 -14.99 -21.55 20.72
C CYS A 302 -13.69 -22.20 21.23
N VAL A 303 -12.67 -21.36 21.46
CA VAL A 303 -11.45 -21.71 22.18
C VAL A 303 -11.46 -20.95 23.51
N ARG A 304 -11.19 -21.68 24.59
CA ARG A 304 -11.15 -21.10 25.94
C ARG A 304 -9.78 -21.31 26.57
N ILE A 305 -9.35 -20.32 27.33
CA ILE A 305 -8.18 -20.44 28.23
C ILE A 305 -8.63 -20.04 29.62
N GLY A 306 -8.43 -20.91 30.60
CA GLY A 306 -8.91 -20.71 31.97
C GLY A 306 -10.43 -20.49 32.03
N GLY A 307 -11.20 -21.18 31.19
CA GLY A 307 -12.65 -21.05 31.06
C GLY A 307 -13.14 -19.79 30.33
N GLN A 308 -12.27 -18.83 29.97
CA GLN A 308 -12.64 -17.61 29.25
C GLN A 308 -12.53 -17.80 27.74
N ASP A 309 -13.52 -17.36 26.96
CA ASP A 309 -13.45 -17.35 25.49
C ASP A 309 -12.41 -16.33 25.04
N ILE A 310 -11.41 -16.79 24.29
CA ILE A 310 -10.31 -15.92 23.83
C ILE A 310 -10.76 -14.77 22.95
N ARG A 311 -11.92 -14.87 22.30
CA ARG A 311 -12.49 -13.78 21.49
C ARG A 311 -12.91 -12.56 22.30
N GLU A 312 -13.13 -12.73 23.60
CA GLU A 312 -13.47 -11.63 24.51
C GLU A 312 -12.24 -10.95 25.10
N LEU A 313 -11.06 -11.58 25.00
CA LEU A 313 -9.80 -11.11 25.59
C LEU A 313 -9.11 -10.13 24.62
N ASN A 314 -8.43 -9.13 25.17
CA ASN A 314 -7.52 -8.29 24.37
C ASN A 314 -6.37 -9.14 23.82
N PRO A 315 -6.13 -9.19 22.49
CA PRO A 315 -5.08 -10.03 21.90
C PRO A 315 -3.68 -9.75 22.47
N ASP A 316 -3.30 -8.49 22.64
CA ASP A 316 -1.99 -8.12 23.20
C ASP A 316 -1.88 -8.61 24.66
N GLY A 317 -2.96 -8.46 25.44
CA GLY A 317 -3.01 -8.96 26.82
C GLY A 317 -2.97 -10.49 26.91
N LEU A 318 -3.57 -11.20 25.95
CA LEU A 318 -3.53 -12.64 25.86
C LEU A 318 -2.11 -13.15 25.53
N LEU A 319 -1.43 -12.50 24.59
CA LEU A 319 -0.08 -12.88 24.18
C LEU A 319 0.98 -12.73 25.30
N HIS A 320 0.72 -11.93 26.34
CA HIS A 320 1.58 -11.92 27.54
C HIS A 320 1.63 -13.28 28.28
N TYR A 321 0.63 -14.12 28.09
CA TYR A 321 0.54 -15.45 28.72
C TYR A 321 0.98 -16.59 27.80
N ILE A 322 1.26 -16.29 26.50
CA ILE A 322 1.58 -17.28 25.48
C ILE A 322 2.99 -17.03 24.95
N SER A 323 3.77 -18.08 24.82
CA SER A 323 5.03 -18.09 24.08
C SER A 323 4.96 -19.12 22.97
N GLU A 324 5.29 -18.73 21.75
CA GLU A 324 5.25 -19.60 20.58
C GLU A 324 6.61 -19.63 19.88
N VAL A 325 7.06 -20.83 19.54
CA VAL A 325 8.25 -21.05 18.71
C VAL A 325 7.80 -21.43 17.32
N PHE A 326 8.00 -20.52 16.36
CA PHE A 326 7.60 -20.75 14.97
C PHE A 326 8.56 -21.68 14.24
N GLN A 327 8.06 -22.35 13.21
CA GLN A 327 8.89 -23.18 12.34
C GLN A 327 9.85 -22.35 11.49
N GLU A 328 9.38 -21.18 11.02
CA GLU A 328 10.20 -20.17 10.33
C GLU A 328 10.39 -18.98 11.26
N ASN A 329 11.61 -18.80 11.77
CA ASN A 329 11.94 -17.70 12.67
C ASN A 329 12.48 -16.51 11.90
N THR A 330 11.88 -15.34 12.11
CA THR A 330 12.34 -14.07 11.59
C THR A 330 13.00 -13.28 12.72
N LEU A 331 14.28 -12.98 12.56
CA LEU A 331 15.02 -12.12 13.48
C LEU A 331 15.07 -10.70 12.95
N LEU A 332 14.98 -9.75 13.87
CA LEU A 332 15.07 -8.32 13.54
C LEU A 332 16.52 -7.97 13.18
N SER A 333 16.68 -7.01 12.27
CA SER A 333 17.98 -6.43 11.92
C SER A 333 18.46 -5.54 13.08
N ASP A 334 18.95 -6.18 14.15
CA ASP A 334 19.40 -5.55 15.39
C ASP A 334 20.42 -6.50 16.07
N THR A 335 20.88 -6.16 17.26
CA THR A 335 21.76 -7.03 18.05
C THR A 335 21.03 -8.30 18.51
N ILE A 336 21.78 -9.36 18.78
CA ILE A 336 21.24 -10.57 19.42
C ILE A 336 20.60 -10.21 20.77
N TYR A 337 21.25 -9.33 21.53
CA TYR A 337 20.72 -8.83 22.80
C TYR A 337 19.31 -8.25 22.65
N ASN A 338 19.13 -7.33 21.69
CA ASN A 338 17.83 -6.68 21.46
C ASN A 338 16.78 -7.65 20.92
N ASN A 339 17.16 -8.62 20.10
CA ASN A 339 16.25 -9.67 19.63
C ASN A 339 15.72 -10.53 20.77
N ILE A 340 16.57 -10.90 21.76
CA ILE A 340 16.13 -11.67 22.95
C ILE A 340 15.28 -10.76 23.85
N LYS A 341 15.72 -9.51 24.07
CA LYS A 341 15.03 -8.54 24.91
C LYS A 341 13.65 -8.16 24.36
N ALA A 342 13.41 -8.29 23.05
CA ALA A 342 12.11 -8.03 22.44
C ALA A 342 10.96 -8.83 23.05
N GLY A 343 11.24 -9.99 23.66
CA GLY A 343 10.24 -10.76 24.41
C GLY A 343 9.74 -10.06 25.69
N ARG A 344 10.54 -9.16 26.28
CA ARG A 344 10.18 -8.34 27.44
C ARG A 344 11.06 -7.08 27.48
N GLU A 345 10.51 -5.94 27.10
CA GLU A 345 11.25 -4.67 26.94
C GLU A 345 11.96 -4.17 28.21
N ASP A 346 11.41 -4.45 29.39
CA ASP A 346 11.96 -4.08 30.70
C ASP A 346 12.96 -5.10 31.26
N ALA A 347 13.27 -6.18 30.50
CA ALA A 347 14.20 -7.20 30.96
C ALA A 347 15.60 -6.64 31.22
N THR A 348 16.17 -7.03 32.36
CA THR A 348 17.56 -6.73 32.74
C THR A 348 18.54 -7.57 31.92
N GLU A 349 19.79 -7.18 31.84
CA GLU A 349 20.84 -7.92 31.16
C GLU A 349 20.98 -9.36 31.72
N GLN A 350 20.87 -9.50 33.05
CA GLN A 350 20.95 -10.80 33.71
C GLN A 350 19.80 -11.72 33.29
N GLU A 351 18.60 -11.19 33.13
CA GLU A 351 17.43 -11.96 32.68
C GLU A 351 17.55 -12.36 31.22
N VAL A 352 18.08 -11.48 30.34
CA VAL A 352 18.38 -11.80 28.95
C VAL A 352 19.39 -12.96 28.85
N ILE A 353 20.46 -12.91 29.64
CA ILE A 353 21.47 -13.98 29.70
C ILE A 353 20.87 -15.27 30.27
N ALA A 354 20.04 -15.17 31.30
CA ALA A 354 19.36 -16.33 31.89
C ALA A 354 18.42 -17.01 30.87
N ALA A 355 17.66 -16.23 30.11
CA ALA A 355 16.80 -16.75 29.04
C ALA A 355 17.62 -17.44 27.93
N ALA A 356 18.74 -16.83 27.53
CA ALA A 356 19.65 -17.42 26.55
C ALA A 356 20.27 -18.75 27.02
N LYS A 357 20.58 -18.85 28.31
CA LYS A 357 21.07 -20.11 28.91
C LYS A 357 19.97 -21.17 28.93
N ALA A 358 18.76 -20.81 29.31
CA ALA A 358 17.61 -21.71 29.31
C ALA A 358 17.27 -22.23 27.90
N ALA A 359 17.44 -21.40 26.88
CA ALA A 359 17.26 -21.76 25.47
C ALA A 359 18.48 -22.45 24.83
N HIS A 360 19.54 -22.72 25.59
CA HIS A 360 20.79 -23.31 25.09
C HIS A 360 21.51 -22.52 23.99
N CYS A 361 21.25 -21.22 23.87
CA CYS A 361 21.90 -20.37 22.86
C CYS A 361 23.08 -19.54 23.41
N HIS A 362 23.25 -19.43 24.73
CA HIS A 362 24.31 -18.64 25.38
C HIS A 362 25.72 -19.01 24.88
N GLU A 363 26.04 -20.30 24.83
CA GLU A 363 27.38 -20.76 24.46
C GLU A 363 27.78 -20.39 23.03
N PHE A 364 26.85 -20.48 22.04
CA PHE A 364 27.20 -20.07 20.69
C PHE A 364 27.29 -18.55 20.57
N ILE A 365 26.45 -17.80 21.30
CA ILE A 365 26.51 -16.32 21.31
C ILE A 365 27.87 -15.85 21.82
N GLU A 366 28.40 -16.43 22.90
CA GLU A 366 29.71 -16.07 23.43
C GLU A 366 30.89 -16.39 22.50
N ARG A 367 30.73 -17.34 21.57
CA ARG A 367 31.74 -17.65 20.55
C ARG A 367 31.78 -16.65 19.42
N LEU A 368 30.75 -15.79 19.28
CA LEU A 368 30.73 -14.77 18.26
C LEU A 368 31.68 -13.61 18.63
N PRO A 369 32.33 -12.95 17.66
CA PRO A 369 33.32 -11.89 17.93
C PRO A 369 32.80 -10.77 18.83
N ASN A 370 31.53 -10.41 18.73
CA ASN A 370 30.88 -9.36 19.48
C ASN A 370 29.86 -9.89 20.52
N GLY A 371 29.80 -11.21 20.75
CA GLY A 371 28.89 -11.82 21.71
C GLY A 371 27.44 -11.38 21.48
N TYR A 372 26.75 -10.98 22.54
CA TYR A 372 25.38 -10.46 22.51
C TYR A 372 25.21 -9.19 21.68
N GLN A 373 26.28 -8.41 21.47
CA GLN A 373 26.24 -7.19 20.65
C GLN A 373 26.46 -7.46 19.15
N THR A 374 26.49 -8.72 18.75
CA THR A 374 26.56 -9.10 17.34
C THR A 374 25.30 -8.64 16.61
N HIS A 375 25.46 -7.76 15.62
CA HIS A 375 24.38 -7.31 14.74
C HIS A 375 24.00 -8.40 13.74
N LEU A 376 22.72 -8.69 13.70
CA LEU A 376 22.12 -9.60 12.73
C LEU A 376 21.67 -8.85 11.48
N ALA A 377 21.92 -9.44 10.31
CA ALA A 377 21.32 -8.98 9.08
C ALA A 377 19.81 -9.32 9.05
N GLU A 378 19.08 -8.70 8.14
CA GLU A 378 17.65 -8.93 7.95
C GLU A 378 17.33 -10.43 7.85
N GLY A 379 16.37 -10.89 8.66
CA GLY A 379 16.00 -12.31 8.76
C GLY A 379 17.06 -13.21 9.40
N GLY A 380 18.09 -12.65 10.07
CA GLY A 380 19.13 -13.41 10.75
C GLY A 380 20.00 -14.27 9.82
N ASN A 381 20.20 -13.86 8.56
CA ASN A 381 20.90 -14.65 7.53
C ASN A 381 22.38 -14.98 7.86
N THR A 382 22.93 -14.41 8.93
CA THR A 382 24.27 -14.68 9.44
C THR A 382 24.32 -15.88 10.40
N LEU A 383 23.16 -16.38 10.87
CA LEU A 383 23.05 -17.51 11.78
C LEU A 383 22.57 -18.77 11.06
N TYR A 384 22.97 -19.93 11.56
CA TYR A 384 22.43 -21.24 11.10
C TYR A 384 20.99 -21.43 11.58
N GLY A 385 20.23 -22.32 10.91
CA GLY A 385 18.80 -22.52 11.20
C GLY A 385 18.50 -22.85 12.65
N GLY A 386 19.29 -23.74 13.29
CA GLY A 386 19.13 -24.08 14.71
C GLY A 386 19.53 -22.94 15.67
N GLU A 387 20.48 -22.09 15.29
CA GLU A 387 20.86 -20.92 16.08
C GLU A 387 19.81 -19.80 16.03
N LYS A 388 19.04 -19.73 14.94
CA LYS A 388 17.91 -18.80 14.81
C LYS A 388 16.72 -19.18 15.69
N GLN A 389 16.48 -20.49 15.85
CA GLN A 389 15.39 -21.03 16.62
C GLN A 389 15.61 -20.90 18.14
#